data_f1b38ac7cd9023ef5bf6c6ea2e9cab82
#
_entry.id   f1b38ac7cd9023ef5bf6c6ea2e9cab82
#
_cell.length_a   1.000
_cell.length_b   1.000
_cell.length_c   1.000
_cell.angle_alpha   90.00
_cell.angle_beta   90.00
_cell.angle_gamma   90.00
#
_symmetry.space_group_name_H-M   'P 1'
#
loop_
_entity.id
_entity.type
_entity.pdbx_description
1 polymer ?
#
loop_
_entity_poly.entity_id
_entity_poly.type
_entity_poly.pdbx_seq_one_letter_code
_entity_poly.pdbx_strand_id
1 'polypeptide(L)'
;MANNHSDRRVVVTGLGVVTPVGNDLNTFWQNLVAGQCGIDKILSFDASAFATQIAGEVKNFDPTPAFPSPKEIRRTDRYSQFGIYAAWSALQDSGL
;
A
#
# COMPACT_ATOMS: atom_id res chain seq x y z
N MET A 1 -8.69 -34.80 -3.75
CA MET A 1 -8.05 -34.52 -3.61
C MET A 1 -7.15 -34.48 -3.05
N ALA A 2 -6.95 -34.51 -3.09
CA ALA A 2 -6.30 -34.61 -2.42
C ALA A 2 -5.19 -34.26 -2.27
N ASN A 3 -5.07 -33.90 -1.76
CA ASN A 3 -4.07 -33.47 -1.53
C ASN A 3 -3.19 -34.12 -0.72
N ASN A 4 -2.51 -34.81 -1.21
CA ASN A 4 -1.68 -35.45 -0.50
C ASN A 4 -0.51 -34.78 -0.07
N HIS A 5 -0.37 -33.59 -0.38
CA HIS A 5 0.77 -32.86 -0.04
C HIS A 5 0.55 -32.14 1.20
N SER A 6 -0.22 -32.68 2.01
CA SER A 6 -0.63 -32.08 3.23
C SER A 6 0.47 -31.81 4.20
N ASP A 7 1.62 -32.37 3.97
CA ASP A 7 2.73 -32.09 4.83
C ASP A 7 3.16 -30.65 4.74
N ARG A 8 2.80 -29.93 3.67
CA ARG A 8 3.17 -28.55 3.51
C ARG A 8 1.95 -27.70 3.41
N ARG A 9 1.76 -26.89 4.40
CA ARG A 9 0.66 -25.93 4.42
C ARG A 9 1.25 -24.54 4.44
N VAL A 10 0.81 -23.75 3.49
CA VAL A 10 1.22 -22.33 3.41
C VAL A 10 0.02 -21.50 3.76
N VAL A 11 0.19 -20.61 4.71
CA VAL A 11 -0.89 -19.74 5.17
C VAL A 11 -0.43 -18.29 5.12
N VAL A 12 -1.39 -17.39 4.94
CA VAL A 12 -1.15 -15.96 5.00
C VAL A 12 -1.30 -15.54 6.46
N THR A 13 -0.26 -14.97 7.03
CA THR A 13 -0.24 -14.57 8.44
C THR A 13 -0.35 -13.06 8.62
N GLY A 14 -0.17 -12.28 7.58
CA GLY A 14 -0.27 -10.84 7.67
C GLY A 14 -0.37 -10.20 6.29
N LEU A 15 -1.00 -9.05 6.25
CA LEU A 15 -1.22 -8.29 5.03
C LEU A 15 -0.84 -6.84 5.26
N GLY A 16 -0.31 -6.21 4.23
CA GLY A 16 -0.03 -4.78 4.23
C GLY A 16 -0.44 -4.18 2.90
N VAL A 17 -0.98 -2.99 2.92
CA VAL A 17 -1.47 -2.33 1.71
C VAL A 17 -1.05 -0.87 1.69
N VAL A 18 -0.81 -0.36 0.47
CA VAL A 18 -0.70 1.07 0.20
C VAL A 18 -1.52 1.30 -1.07
N THR A 19 -2.62 2.01 -0.94
CA THR A 19 -3.59 2.15 -2.03
C THR A 19 -4.17 3.56 -2.08
N PRO A 20 -4.79 3.96 -3.20
CA PRO A 20 -5.49 5.24 -3.27
C PRO A 20 -6.67 5.38 -2.31
N VAL A 21 -7.14 4.29 -1.72
CA VAL A 21 -8.27 4.34 -0.78
C VAL A 21 -7.89 3.99 0.65
N GLY A 22 -6.60 3.89 0.94
CA GLY A 22 -6.13 3.66 2.30
C GLY A 22 -4.73 3.09 2.36
N ASN A 23 -4.00 3.46 3.39
CA ASN A 23 -2.61 3.05 3.60
C ASN A 23 -2.46 2.08 4.76
N ASP A 24 -3.56 1.58 5.28
CA ASP A 24 -3.57 0.49 6.25
C ASP A 24 -4.79 -0.40 5.95
N LEU A 25 -4.74 -1.63 6.43
CA LEU A 25 -5.76 -2.62 6.11
C LEU A 25 -7.15 -2.18 6.50
N ASN A 26 -7.27 -1.61 7.68
CA ASN A 26 -8.57 -1.24 8.22
C ASN A 26 -9.22 -0.14 7.39
N THR A 27 -8.49 0.92 7.12
CA THR A 27 -8.96 2.04 6.31
C THR A 27 -9.27 1.59 4.89
N PHE A 28 -8.38 0.82 4.30
CA PHE A 28 -8.56 0.27 2.95
C PHE A 28 -9.85 -0.53 2.87
N TRP A 29 -10.07 -1.44 3.81
CA TRP A 29 -11.24 -2.31 3.79
C TRP A 29 -12.53 -1.52 3.99
N GLN A 30 -12.53 -0.60 4.95
CA GLN A 30 -13.71 0.25 5.21
C GLN A 30 -14.09 1.07 3.98
N ASN A 31 -13.10 1.67 3.33
CA ASN A 31 -13.36 2.48 2.14
C ASN A 31 -13.80 1.64 0.96
N LEU A 32 -13.23 0.46 0.81
CA LEU A 32 -13.59 -0.46 -0.25
C LEU A 32 -15.05 -0.90 -0.12
N VAL A 33 -15.45 -1.29 1.08
CA VAL A 33 -16.82 -1.72 1.37
C VAL A 33 -17.80 -0.56 1.20
N ALA A 34 -17.38 0.65 1.54
CA ALA A 34 -18.22 1.84 1.41
C ALA A 34 -18.33 2.33 -0.03
N GLY A 35 -17.59 1.74 -0.97
CA GLY A 35 -17.64 2.14 -2.36
C GLY A 35 -16.88 3.42 -2.65
N GLN A 36 -15.91 3.77 -1.82
CA GLN A 36 -15.08 4.96 -2.05
C GLN A 36 -14.25 4.79 -3.32
N CYS A 37 -14.19 5.84 -4.14
CA CYS A 37 -13.38 5.85 -5.34
C CYS A 37 -12.04 6.51 -5.05
N GLY A 38 -10.96 5.81 -5.39
CA GLY A 38 -9.61 6.35 -5.22
C GLY A 38 -9.09 7.09 -6.45
N ILE A 39 -9.85 7.10 -7.53
CA ILE A 39 -9.46 7.79 -8.76
C ILE A 39 -10.03 9.20 -8.73
N ASP A 40 -9.18 10.18 -8.93
CA ASP A 40 -9.58 11.58 -8.89
C ASP A 40 -8.59 12.40 -9.71
N LYS A 41 -8.79 13.70 -9.71
CA LYS A 41 -7.90 14.62 -10.40
C LYS A 41 -6.48 14.47 -9.90
N ILE A 42 -5.53 14.52 -10.82
CA ILE A 42 -4.11 14.45 -10.44
C ILE A 42 -3.75 15.69 -9.66
N LEU A 43 -3.18 15.49 -8.46
CA LEU A 43 -2.76 16.58 -7.58
C LEU A 43 -1.24 16.63 -7.40
N SER A 44 -0.54 15.54 -7.71
CA SER A 44 0.91 15.47 -7.49
C SER A 44 1.72 16.32 -8.44
N PHE A 45 1.15 16.69 -9.58
CA PHE A 45 1.77 17.61 -10.54
C PHE A 45 0.68 18.29 -11.37
N ASP A 46 1.06 19.33 -12.13
CA ASP A 46 0.12 20.01 -13.02
C ASP A 46 -0.07 19.20 -14.29
N ALA A 47 -1.23 18.52 -14.38
CA ALA A 47 -1.57 17.68 -15.51
C ALA A 47 -2.38 18.40 -16.59
N SER A 48 -2.54 19.71 -16.50
CA SER A 48 -3.42 20.46 -17.41
C SER A 48 -3.03 20.34 -18.88
N ALA A 49 -1.76 20.08 -19.17
CA ALA A 49 -1.26 19.93 -20.55
C ALA A 49 -1.40 18.50 -21.09
N PHE A 50 -1.90 17.57 -20.29
CA PHE A 50 -1.98 16.17 -20.68
C PHE A 50 -3.42 15.78 -20.98
N ALA A 51 -3.58 14.80 -21.87
CA ALA A 51 -4.91 14.29 -22.20
C ALA A 51 -5.58 13.61 -21.01
N THR A 52 -4.80 12.86 -20.23
CA THR A 52 -5.29 12.21 -19.02
C THR A 52 -5.04 13.11 -17.84
N GLN A 53 -6.11 13.37 -17.06
CA GLN A 53 -6.01 14.28 -15.92
C GLN A 53 -6.47 13.63 -14.61
N ILE A 54 -6.73 12.33 -14.62
CA ILE A 54 -7.14 11.59 -13.45
C ILE A 54 -6.20 10.41 -13.19
N ALA A 55 -6.05 10.06 -11.95
CA ALA A 55 -5.21 8.92 -11.54
C ALA A 55 -5.64 8.42 -10.16
N GLY A 56 -5.25 7.21 -9.85
CA GLY A 56 -5.39 6.67 -8.50
C GLY A 56 -4.13 6.98 -7.71
N GLU A 57 -4.07 8.15 -7.10
CA GLU A 57 -2.91 8.57 -6.32
C GLU A 57 -3.01 8.11 -4.88
N VAL A 58 -1.89 7.68 -4.31
CA VAL A 58 -1.79 7.39 -2.88
C VAL A 58 -1.76 8.73 -2.13
N LYS A 59 -2.62 8.87 -1.12
CA LYS A 59 -2.80 10.11 -0.40
C LYS A 59 -2.33 9.97 1.04
N ASN A 60 -1.79 11.06 1.59
CA ASN A 60 -1.41 11.13 3.00
C ASN A 60 -0.43 10.03 3.40
N PHE A 61 0.48 9.69 2.50
CA PHE A 61 1.43 8.62 2.75
C PHE A 61 2.62 9.12 3.55
N ASP A 62 2.85 8.50 4.69
CA ASP A 62 4.01 8.77 5.54
C ASP A 62 4.82 7.51 5.70
N PRO A 63 5.98 7.39 5.04
CA PRO A 63 6.81 6.18 5.12
C PRO A 63 7.61 6.05 6.41
N THR A 64 7.63 7.10 7.24
CA THR A 64 8.50 7.17 8.41
C THR A 64 8.50 5.91 9.30
N PRO A 65 7.35 5.30 9.62
CA PRO A 65 7.35 4.14 10.51
C PRO A 65 8.12 2.94 9.99
N ALA A 66 8.27 2.83 8.66
CA ALA A 66 8.91 1.67 8.04
C ALA A 66 10.39 1.88 7.75
N PHE A 67 10.95 3.05 8.07
CA PHE A 67 12.33 3.38 7.75
C PHE A 67 13.10 3.76 9.00
N PRO A 68 14.41 3.41 9.05
CA PRO A 68 15.22 3.72 10.23
C PRO A 68 15.54 5.20 10.40
N SER A 69 15.55 5.97 9.30
CA SER A 69 15.88 7.38 9.38
C SER A 69 15.34 8.14 8.18
N PRO A 70 15.16 9.48 8.29
CA PRO A 70 14.75 10.31 7.15
C PRO A 70 15.73 10.25 5.98
N LYS A 71 17.01 10.00 6.27
CA LYS A 71 18.03 9.90 5.23
C LYS A 71 17.74 8.72 4.30
N GLU A 72 17.32 7.59 4.86
CA GLU A 72 16.99 6.42 4.05
C GLU A 72 15.75 6.69 3.19
N ILE A 73 14.79 7.42 3.70
CA ILE A 73 13.61 7.82 2.94
C ILE A 73 14.02 8.66 1.73
N ARG A 74 14.90 9.64 1.92
CA ARG A 74 15.32 10.51 0.83
C ARG A 74 16.10 9.80 -0.26
N ARG A 75 16.66 8.64 0.04
CA ARG A 75 17.42 7.83 -0.92
C ARG A 75 16.54 6.87 -1.69
N THR A 76 15.26 6.82 -1.42
CA THR A 76 14.35 5.79 -1.92
C THR A 76 13.30 6.43 -2.80
N ASP A 77 13.04 5.82 -3.96
CA ASP A 77 11.94 6.23 -4.82
C ASP A 77 10.61 5.95 -4.17
N ARG A 78 9.59 6.68 -4.60
CA ARG A 78 8.27 6.56 -3.99
C ARG A 78 7.70 5.16 -4.10
N TYR A 79 7.86 4.51 -5.26
CA TYR A 79 7.34 3.15 -5.42
C TYR A 79 8.05 2.16 -4.49
N SER A 80 9.33 2.36 -4.25
CA SER A 80 10.08 1.53 -3.31
C SER A 80 9.62 1.78 -1.88
N GLN A 81 9.29 3.02 -1.55
CA GLN A 81 8.72 3.37 -0.26
C GLN A 81 7.39 2.65 -0.03
N PHE A 82 6.55 2.56 -1.06
CA PHE A 82 5.30 1.83 -0.97
C PHE A 82 5.54 0.35 -0.66
N GLY A 83 6.47 -0.27 -1.38
CA GLY A 83 6.79 -1.69 -1.18
C GLY A 83 7.34 -1.97 0.21
N ILE A 84 8.27 -1.15 0.66
CA ILE A 84 8.88 -1.30 1.99
C ILE A 84 7.83 -1.10 3.09
N TYR A 85 7.01 -0.07 2.95
CA TYR A 85 5.96 0.21 3.93
C TYR A 85 4.93 -0.92 3.98
N ALA A 86 4.51 -1.41 2.82
CA ALA A 86 3.55 -2.52 2.77
C ALA A 86 4.12 -3.79 3.39
N ALA A 87 5.38 -4.10 3.12
CA ALA A 87 6.04 -5.25 3.72
C ALA A 87 6.18 -5.10 5.24
N TRP A 88 6.58 -3.92 5.70
CA TRP A 88 6.65 -3.62 7.13
C TRP A 88 5.28 -3.79 7.79
N SER A 89 4.23 -3.25 7.16
CA SER A 89 2.86 -3.36 7.66
C SER A 89 2.41 -4.81 7.75
N ALA A 90 2.74 -5.62 6.75
CA ALA A 90 2.41 -7.04 6.76
C ALA A 90 3.09 -7.77 7.91
N LEU A 91 4.36 -7.45 8.19
CA LEU A 91 5.07 -8.03 9.31
C LEU A 91 4.43 -7.63 10.65
N GLN A 92 4.04 -6.36 10.78
CA GLN A 92 3.35 -5.91 11.99
C GLN A 92 2.01 -6.63 12.16
N ASP A 93 1.26 -6.77 11.08
CA ASP A 93 -0.03 -7.44 11.11
C ASP A 93 0.09 -8.92 11.46
N SER A 94 1.17 -9.56 11.04
CA SER A 94 1.40 -10.99 11.31
C SER A 94 1.79 -11.28 12.76
N GLY A 95 2.27 -10.30 13.47
CA GLY A 95 2.79 -10.49 14.83
C GLY A 95 4.17 -11.14 14.90
N LEU A 96 4.83 -11.26 13.76
CA LEU A 96 6.18 -11.83 13.74
C LEU A 96 7.23 -10.85 14.25
#